data_084556a116ff715cad58979d3abd80ed
#
_entry.id   084556a116ff715cad58979d3abd80ed
#
_cell.length_a   1.000
_cell.length_b   1.000
_cell.length_c   1.000
_cell.angle_alpha   90.00
_cell.angle_beta   90.00
_cell.angle_gamma   90.00
#
_symmetry.space_group_name_H-M   'P 1'
#
loop_
_entity.id
_entity.type
_entity.pdbx_description
1 polymer ?
#
loop_
_entity_poly.entity_id
_entity_poly.type
_entity_poly.pdbx_seq_one_letter_code
_entity_poly.pdbx_strand_id
1 'polypeptide(L)'
;MITTQSDEVAARLRVMRSHGMTTMTLDRFKGRATSYDVVEHGYNYRMEDLRSAVALAQLRRLPGFLERRSLVREQYLAGLDGSPVIVPDFGFARMSREGDAVGHHIMPVMLPAGTDRAAVMARLKDKGVQTSIHYPCVHRFSAFAGTPAAGLERTEALTARELTLPMYPTMREDQVRLVCRELRDALAA
;
A
#
# COMPACT_ATOMS: atom_id res chain seq x y z
N MET A 1 13.21 0.28 3.30
CA MET A 1 14.01 -0.92 2.97
C MET A 1 14.17 -0.96 1.46
N ILE A 2 15.37 -1.31 0.97
CA ILE A 2 15.66 -1.50 -0.46
C ILE A 2 15.99 -2.98 -0.65
N THR A 3 15.43 -3.61 -1.66
CA THR A 3 15.72 -4.99 -2.06
C THR A 3 16.25 -5.00 -3.49
N THR A 4 17.21 -5.87 -3.78
CA THR A 4 17.81 -6.04 -5.11
C THR A 4 18.30 -7.47 -5.27
N GLN A 5 18.36 -7.96 -6.51
CA GLN A 5 18.98 -9.24 -6.88
C GLN A 5 20.44 -9.08 -7.34
N SER A 6 20.94 -7.84 -7.45
CA SER A 6 22.34 -7.56 -7.82
C SER A 6 23.18 -7.41 -6.55
N ASP A 7 24.21 -8.28 -6.42
CA ASP A 7 25.17 -8.20 -5.31
C ASP A 7 26.00 -6.91 -5.34
N GLU A 8 26.32 -6.41 -6.53
CA GLU A 8 27.03 -5.15 -6.71
C GLU A 8 26.21 -3.96 -6.18
N VAL A 9 24.93 -3.88 -6.55
CA VAL A 9 24.01 -2.85 -6.05
C VAL A 9 23.83 -2.98 -4.54
N ALA A 10 23.69 -4.20 -4.02
CA ALA A 10 23.57 -4.44 -2.58
C ALA A 10 24.82 -3.99 -1.81
N ALA A 11 26.01 -4.27 -2.34
CA ALA A 11 27.27 -3.84 -1.74
C ALA A 11 27.39 -2.30 -1.72
N ARG A 12 27.11 -1.65 -2.84
CA ARG A 12 27.14 -0.18 -2.95
C ARG A 12 26.13 0.48 -2.00
N LEU A 13 24.91 -0.02 -1.91
CA LEU A 13 23.89 0.49 -0.98
C LEU A 13 24.32 0.38 0.50
N ARG A 14 25.07 -0.67 0.86
CA ARG A 14 25.63 -0.81 2.22
C ARG A 14 26.68 0.26 2.51
N VAL A 15 27.52 0.61 1.55
CA VAL A 15 28.50 1.71 1.66
C VAL A 15 27.78 3.04 1.75
N MET A 16 26.87 3.33 0.81
CA MET A 16 26.14 4.60 0.74
C MET A 16 25.33 4.89 2.01
N ARG A 17 24.63 3.90 2.59
CA ARG A 17 23.83 4.09 3.82
C ARG A 17 24.68 4.45 5.06
N SER A 18 25.99 4.26 4.99
CA SER A 18 26.95 4.45 6.07
C SER A 18 28.01 5.49 5.72
N HIS A 19 27.62 6.65 5.24
CA HIS A 19 28.49 7.79 4.90
C HIS A 19 29.49 7.52 3.76
N GLY A 20 29.29 6.50 2.93
CA GLY A 20 30.26 6.12 1.91
C GLY A 20 31.51 5.44 2.45
N MET A 21 31.48 4.93 3.70
CA MET A 21 32.63 4.33 4.37
C MET A 21 32.85 2.87 3.96
N THR A 22 34.11 2.48 3.77
CA THR A 22 34.53 1.10 3.45
C THR A 22 34.37 0.13 4.61
N THR A 23 34.38 0.64 5.85
CA THR A 23 34.29 -0.16 7.07
C THR A 23 33.27 0.40 8.02
N MET A 24 32.39 -0.46 8.54
CA MET A 24 31.37 -0.04 9.48
C MET A 24 31.94 0.27 10.87
N THR A 25 31.29 1.17 11.60
CA THR A 25 31.69 1.55 12.98
C THR A 25 31.78 0.33 13.90
N LEU A 26 30.89 -0.67 13.74
CA LEU A 26 30.90 -1.89 14.54
C LEU A 26 32.16 -2.74 14.31
N ASP A 27 32.66 -2.82 13.06
CA ASP A 27 33.86 -3.60 12.75
C ASP A 27 35.12 -2.93 13.33
N ARG A 28 35.16 -1.60 13.33
CA ARG A 28 36.22 -0.84 14.01
C ARG A 28 36.18 -1.04 15.53
N PHE A 29 34.98 -0.96 16.10
CA PHE A 29 34.79 -1.16 17.54
C PHE A 29 35.19 -2.58 18.01
N LYS A 30 34.97 -3.58 17.16
CA LYS A 30 35.39 -4.98 17.41
C LYS A 30 36.86 -5.26 17.07
N GLY A 31 37.66 -4.24 16.77
CA GLY A 31 39.08 -4.39 16.43
C GLY A 31 39.33 -5.07 15.09
N ARG A 32 38.32 -5.21 14.22
CA ARG A 32 38.46 -5.87 12.91
C ARG A 32 39.06 -4.97 11.84
N ALA A 33 39.10 -3.66 12.09
CA ALA A 33 39.73 -2.69 11.19
C ALA A 33 40.30 -1.52 12.00
N THR A 34 41.53 -1.14 11.67
CA THR A 34 42.26 -0.03 12.30
C THR A 34 42.09 1.28 11.55
N SER A 35 41.57 1.23 10.31
CA SER A 35 41.36 2.38 9.45
C SER A 35 40.13 2.18 8.58
N TYR A 36 39.65 3.25 7.96
CA TYR A 36 38.58 3.26 6.95
C TYR A 36 38.85 4.37 5.93
N ASP A 37 38.20 4.24 4.77
CA ASP A 37 38.15 5.27 3.74
C ASP A 37 36.70 5.65 3.44
N VAL A 38 36.49 6.84 2.88
CA VAL A 38 35.22 7.32 2.34
C VAL A 38 35.36 7.37 0.82
N VAL A 39 34.79 6.40 0.14
CA VAL A 39 34.98 6.16 -1.30
C VAL A 39 33.95 6.87 -2.19
N GLU A 40 32.83 7.30 -1.60
CA GLU A 40 31.77 8.06 -2.28
C GLU A 40 30.97 8.89 -1.28
N HIS A 41 30.17 9.84 -1.79
CA HIS A 41 29.24 10.59 -0.95
C HIS A 41 28.11 9.66 -0.49
N GLY A 42 28.00 9.45 0.82
CA GLY A 42 26.99 8.61 1.40
C GLY A 42 26.09 9.34 2.38
N TYR A 43 25.15 8.59 2.95
CA TYR A 43 24.10 9.08 3.85
C TYR A 43 24.17 8.39 5.21
N ASN A 44 23.53 8.97 6.21
CA ASN A 44 23.25 8.26 7.46
C ASN A 44 21.86 7.63 7.40
N TYR A 45 21.74 6.50 6.68
CA TYR A 45 20.48 5.75 6.54
C TYR A 45 20.55 4.43 7.33
N ARG A 46 20.96 4.52 8.59
CA ARG A 46 21.00 3.39 9.51
C ARG A 46 19.70 3.28 10.28
N MET A 47 19.10 2.09 10.23
CA MET A 47 17.94 1.79 11.04
C MET A 47 18.39 1.51 12.48
N GLU A 48 17.77 2.16 13.44
CA GLU A 48 18.01 1.94 14.87
C GLU A 48 17.59 0.52 15.29
N ASP A 49 18.21 -0.03 16.31
CA ASP A 49 17.94 -1.39 16.78
C ASP A 49 16.48 -1.62 17.18
N LEU A 50 15.86 -0.65 17.84
CA LEU A 50 14.42 -0.72 18.19
C LEU A 50 13.53 -0.82 16.96
N ARG A 51 13.75 0.04 15.96
CA ARG A 51 13.00 -0.02 14.69
C ARG A 51 13.28 -1.30 13.91
N SER A 52 14.53 -1.77 13.94
CA SER A 52 14.93 -3.01 13.29
C SER A 52 14.26 -4.22 13.94
N ALA A 53 14.15 -4.26 15.25
CA ALA A 53 13.47 -5.34 15.98
C ALA A 53 11.98 -5.40 15.64
N VAL A 54 11.30 -4.24 15.64
CA VAL A 54 9.89 -4.15 15.23
C VAL A 54 9.71 -4.56 13.77
N ALA A 55 10.56 -4.05 12.86
CA ALA A 55 10.49 -4.38 11.44
C ALA A 55 10.70 -5.89 11.20
N LEU A 56 11.65 -6.51 11.89
CA LEU A 56 11.90 -7.95 11.80
C LEU A 56 10.71 -8.78 12.29
N ALA A 57 10.10 -8.37 13.41
CA ALA A 57 8.91 -9.03 13.93
C ALA A 57 7.74 -8.95 12.94
N GLN A 58 7.52 -7.79 12.32
CA GLN A 58 6.49 -7.60 11.29
C GLN A 58 6.80 -8.39 10.00
N LEU A 59 8.05 -8.42 9.57
CA LEU A 59 8.46 -9.16 8.37
C LEU A 59 8.21 -10.66 8.52
N ARG A 60 8.48 -11.23 9.70
CA ARG A 60 8.18 -12.65 10.00
C ARG A 60 6.68 -12.98 9.93
N ARG A 61 5.81 -12.00 10.20
CA ARG A 61 4.34 -12.15 10.15
C ARG A 61 3.76 -11.87 8.77
N LEU A 62 4.56 -11.29 7.87
CA LEU A 62 4.08 -10.83 6.57
C LEU A 62 3.39 -11.92 5.73
N PRO A 63 3.91 -13.16 5.60
CA PRO A 63 3.23 -14.20 4.82
C PRO A 63 1.80 -14.44 5.30
N GLY A 64 1.59 -14.64 6.60
CA GLY A 64 0.27 -14.83 7.17
C GLY A 64 -0.65 -13.59 7.03
N PHE A 65 -0.08 -12.38 7.01
CA PHE A 65 -0.87 -11.17 6.73
C PHE A 65 -1.33 -11.11 5.27
N LEU A 66 -0.51 -11.56 4.32
CA LEU A 66 -0.87 -11.61 2.90
C LEU A 66 -2.00 -12.62 2.66
N GLU A 67 -1.91 -13.81 3.24
CA GLU A 67 -2.98 -14.81 3.19
C GLU A 67 -4.30 -14.27 3.76
N ARG A 68 -4.25 -13.66 4.95
CA ARG A 68 -5.44 -13.06 5.57
C ARG A 68 -6.06 -11.94 4.72
N ARG A 69 -5.25 -11.09 4.09
CA ARG A 69 -5.75 -10.04 3.18
C ARG A 69 -6.41 -10.63 1.94
N SER A 70 -5.88 -11.73 1.39
CA SER A 70 -6.53 -12.45 0.28
C SER A 70 -7.91 -12.96 0.68
N LEU A 71 -8.04 -13.60 1.84
CA LEU A 71 -9.33 -14.07 2.37
C LEU A 71 -10.33 -12.91 2.57
N VAL A 72 -9.88 -11.79 3.14
CA VAL A 72 -10.74 -10.60 3.30
C VAL A 72 -11.22 -10.08 1.94
N ARG A 73 -10.33 -10.06 0.93
CA ARG A 73 -10.71 -9.66 -0.43
C ARG A 73 -11.76 -10.60 -1.05
N GLU A 74 -11.58 -11.91 -0.89
CA GLU A 74 -12.55 -12.91 -1.37
C GLU A 74 -13.92 -12.72 -0.71
N GLN A 75 -13.96 -12.46 0.58
CA GLN A 75 -15.20 -12.14 1.31
C GLN A 75 -15.87 -10.86 0.78
N TYR A 76 -15.10 -9.83 0.43
CA TYR A 76 -15.63 -8.63 -0.21
C TYR A 76 -16.20 -8.93 -1.59
N LEU A 77 -15.50 -9.72 -2.42
CA LEU A 77 -16.00 -10.11 -3.73
C LEU A 77 -17.34 -10.84 -3.62
N ALA A 78 -17.44 -11.81 -2.73
CA ALA A 78 -18.67 -12.53 -2.47
C ALA A 78 -19.77 -11.62 -1.87
N GLY A 79 -19.42 -10.75 -0.93
CA GLY A 79 -20.37 -9.84 -0.27
C GLY A 79 -20.87 -8.72 -1.17
N LEU A 80 -20.14 -8.33 -2.21
CA LEU A 80 -20.50 -7.29 -3.16
C LEU A 80 -21.04 -7.85 -4.49
N ASP A 81 -21.08 -9.17 -4.66
CA ASP A 81 -21.65 -9.81 -5.86
C ASP A 81 -23.11 -9.38 -6.06
N GLY A 82 -23.48 -9.10 -7.32
CA GLY A 82 -24.82 -8.58 -7.66
C GLY A 82 -25.13 -7.17 -7.16
N SER A 83 -24.17 -6.44 -6.55
CA SER A 83 -24.33 -5.02 -6.23
C SER A 83 -23.97 -4.14 -7.45
N PRO A 84 -24.41 -2.87 -7.49
CA PRO A 84 -24.03 -1.95 -8.57
C PRO A 84 -22.57 -1.47 -8.47
N VAL A 85 -21.83 -1.91 -7.46
CA VAL A 85 -20.43 -1.56 -7.23
C VAL A 85 -19.53 -2.44 -8.09
N ILE A 86 -18.53 -1.84 -8.73
CA ILE A 86 -17.50 -2.58 -9.47
C ILE A 86 -16.27 -2.72 -8.60
N VAL A 87 -15.85 -3.95 -8.34
CA VAL A 87 -14.52 -4.23 -7.77
C VAL A 87 -13.53 -4.39 -8.92
N PRO A 88 -12.52 -3.50 -9.06
CA PRO A 88 -11.60 -3.58 -10.17
C PRO A 88 -10.81 -4.90 -10.17
N ASP A 89 -10.76 -5.55 -11.33
CA ASP A 89 -9.80 -6.62 -11.59
C ASP A 89 -8.51 -6.00 -12.17
N PHE A 90 -7.47 -5.96 -11.35
CA PHE A 90 -6.16 -5.46 -11.77
C PHE A 90 -5.33 -6.50 -12.53
N GLY A 91 -5.91 -7.67 -12.87
CA GLY A 91 -5.22 -8.73 -13.60
C GLY A 91 -4.05 -9.36 -12.83
N PHE A 92 -4.05 -9.29 -11.51
CA PHE A 92 -2.97 -9.84 -10.67
C PHE A 92 -2.69 -11.31 -10.97
N ALA A 93 -3.72 -12.12 -11.19
CA ALA A 93 -3.56 -13.53 -11.55
C ALA A 93 -2.78 -13.74 -12.87
N ARG A 94 -2.84 -12.78 -13.80
CA ARG A 94 -2.11 -12.82 -15.09
C ARG A 94 -0.71 -12.24 -14.99
N MET A 95 -0.44 -11.42 -13.99
CA MET A 95 0.84 -10.71 -13.80
C MET A 95 1.73 -11.38 -12.76
N SER A 96 1.16 -12.22 -11.88
CA SER A 96 1.90 -12.91 -10.83
C SER A 96 2.71 -14.07 -11.41
N ARG A 97 3.94 -14.24 -10.94
CA ARG A 97 4.76 -15.41 -11.16
C ARG A 97 4.44 -16.48 -10.12
N GLU A 98 4.81 -17.72 -10.38
CA GLU A 98 4.71 -18.78 -9.37
C GLU A 98 5.48 -18.38 -8.09
N GLY A 99 4.80 -18.44 -6.94
CA GLY A 99 5.34 -18.02 -5.66
C GLY A 99 5.15 -16.53 -5.30
N ASP A 100 4.64 -15.70 -6.22
CA ASP A 100 4.30 -14.32 -5.89
C ASP A 100 3.05 -14.25 -4.99
N ALA A 101 3.10 -13.37 -3.99
CA ALA A 101 1.95 -13.04 -3.15
C ALA A 101 1.48 -11.62 -3.41
N VAL A 102 0.18 -11.45 -3.67
CA VAL A 102 -0.41 -10.13 -3.87
C VAL A 102 -0.66 -9.46 -2.53
N GLY A 103 -0.24 -8.21 -2.39
CA GLY A 103 -0.32 -7.48 -1.13
C GLY A 103 -1.72 -7.10 -0.68
N HIS A 104 -2.68 -6.98 -1.59
CA HIS A 104 -4.04 -6.49 -1.32
C HIS A 104 -4.04 -5.35 -0.29
N HIS A 105 -3.20 -4.33 -0.54
CA HIS A 105 -2.93 -3.26 0.43
C HIS A 105 -4.18 -2.45 0.74
N ILE A 106 -4.98 -2.15 -0.28
CA ILE A 106 -6.24 -1.41 -0.20
C ILE A 106 -7.35 -2.23 -0.89
N MET A 107 -8.60 -1.87 -0.60
CA MET A 107 -9.80 -2.45 -1.22
C MET A 107 -10.58 -1.35 -1.97
N PRO A 108 -10.12 -0.92 -3.16
CA PRO A 108 -10.82 0.08 -3.93
C PRO A 108 -12.04 -0.54 -4.61
N VAL A 109 -13.12 0.23 -4.65
CA VAL A 109 -14.34 -0.08 -5.40
C VAL A 109 -14.76 1.14 -6.23
N MET A 110 -15.47 0.90 -7.32
CA MET A 110 -16.00 1.95 -8.18
C MET A 110 -17.51 2.06 -7.95
N LEU A 111 -17.94 3.18 -7.44
CA LEU A 111 -19.35 3.49 -7.29
C LEU A 111 -20.03 3.66 -8.68
N PRO A 112 -21.35 3.48 -8.80
CA PRO A 112 -22.09 3.78 -10.02
C PRO A 112 -21.83 5.21 -10.51
N ALA A 113 -21.95 5.44 -11.81
CA ALA A 113 -21.84 6.78 -12.37
C ALA A 113 -22.96 7.68 -11.80
N GLY A 114 -22.62 8.92 -11.48
CA GLY A 114 -23.57 9.88 -10.90
C GLY A 114 -23.81 9.74 -9.40
N THR A 115 -23.19 8.75 -8.73
CA THR A 115 -23.30 8.64 -7.27
C THR A 115 -22.58 9.80 -6.57
N ASP A 116 -23.25 10.42 -5.62
CA ASP A 116 -22.61 11.35 -4.68
C ASP A 116 -21.76 10.55 -3.66
N ARG A 117 -20.47 10.42 -3.99
CA ARG A 117 -19.51 9.71 -3.13
C ARG A 117 -19.43 10.32 -1.72
N ALA A 118 -19.54 11.64 -1.59
CA ALA A 118 -19.46 12.29 -0.29
C ALA A 118 -20.63 11.89 0.61
N ALA A 119 -21.84 11.83 0.04
CA ALA A 119 -23.03 11.37 0.75
C ALA A 119 -22.90 9.88 1.15
N VAL A 120 -22.41 9.01 0.25
CA VAL A 120 -22.14 7.61 0.59
C VAL A 120 -21.13 7.48 1.72
N MET A 121 -20.02 8.21 1.66
CA MET A 121 -18.99 8.20 2.72
C MET A 121 -19.55 8.68 4.07
N ALA A 122 -20.38 9.72 4.07
CA ALA A 122 -21.03 10.21 5.28
C ALA A 122 -21.94 9.16 5.90
N ARG A 123 -22.81 8.52 5.11
CA ARG A 123 -23.69 7.44 5.58
C ARG A 123 -22.92 6.26 6.15
N LEU A 124 -21.87 5.80 5.47
CA LEU A 124 -20.99 4.74 5.95
C LEU A 124 -20.33 5.11 7.29
N LYS A 125 -19.85 6.35 7.42
CA LYS A 125 -19.25 6.85 8.65
C LYS A 125 -20.25 6.84 9.82
N ASP A 126 -21.50 7.23 9.59
CA ASP A 126 -22.56 7.22 10.61
C ASP A 126 -22.89 5.79 11.09
N LYS A 127 -22.58 4.78 10.26
CA LYS A 127 -22.68 3.36 10.59
C LYS A 127 -21.36 2.77 11.15
N GLY A 128 -20.36 3.60 11.46
CA GLY A 128 -19.08 3.18 11.99
C GLY A 128 -18.12 2.59 10.96
N VAL A 129 -18.40 2.77 9.67
CA VAL A 129 -17.54 2.31 8.56
C VAL A 129 -16.74 3.49 8.02
N GLN A 130 -15.46 3.54 8.36
CA GLN A 130 -14.55 4.57 7.84
C GLN A 130 -14.02 4.16 6.46
N THR A 131 -14.15 5.05 5.49
CA THR A 131 -13.67 4.87 4.11
C THR A 131 -12.65 5.95 3.75
N SER A 132 -11.92 5.74 2.65
CA SER A 132 -10.92 6.69 2.14
C SER A 132 -10.94 6.75 0.62
N ILE A 133 -10.02 7.53 0.05
CA ILE A 133 -9.87 7.71 -1.40
C ILE A 133 -8.39 7.50 -1.74
N HIS A 134 -8.09 6.63 -2.71
CA HIS A 134 -6.73 6.35 -3.17
C HIS A 134 -6.63 6.40 -4.70
N TYR A 135 -6.41 7.58 -5.28
CA TYR A 135 -6.22 8.90 -4.69
C TYR A 135 -7.01 9.95 -5.48
N PRO A 136 -7.15 11.21 -5.02
CA PRO A 136 -7.65 12.28 -5.89
C PRO A 136 -6.73 12.46 -7.10
N CYS A 137 -7.23 13.11 -8.15
CA CYS A 137 -6.44 13.38 -9.35
C CYS A 137 -5.17 14.17 -9.01
N VAL A 138 -4.01 13.56 -9.14
CA VAL A 138 -2.70 14.15 -8.75
C VAL A 138 -2.42 15.43 -9.52
N HIS A 139 -2.77 15.46 -10.81
CA HIS A 139 -2.58 16.66 -11.67
C HIS A 139 -3.43 17.86 -11.24
N ARG A 140 -4.43 17.65 -10.36
CA ARG A 140 -5.26 18.72 -9.78
C ARG A 140 -4.75 19.24 -8.43
N PHE A 141 -3.69 18.66 -7.89
CA PHE A 141 -3.10 19.17 -6.65
C PHE A 141 -2.39 20.50 -6.90
N SER A 142 -2.51 21.42 -5.95
CA SER A 142 -1.91 22.77 -6.04
C SER A 142 -0.41 22.74 -6.34
N ALA A 143 0.30 21.72 -5.83
CA ALA A 143 1.73 21.52 -6.07
C ALA A 143 2.07 21.25 -7.56
N PHE A 144 1.09 20.82 -8.36
CA PHE A 144 1.25 20.52 -9.79
C PHE A 144 0.50 21.51 -10.68
N ALA A 145 0.00 22.62 -10.11
CA ALA A 145 -0.64 23.68 -10.87
C ALA A 145 0.34 24.23 -11.94
N GLY A 146 -0.12 24.25 -13.21
CA GLY A 146 0.72 24.67 -14.34
C GLY A 146 1.56 23.53 -14.96
N THR A 147 1.57 22.33 -14.42
CA THR A 147 2.15 21.18 -15.10
C THR A 147 1.26 20.76 -16.26
N PRO A 148 1.81 20.57 -17.50
CA PRO A 148 1.02 20.11 -18.62
C PRO A 148 0.32 18.77 -18.31
N ALA A 149 -0.99 18.72 -18.51
CA ALA A 149 -1.79 17.52 -18.30
C ALA A 149 -2.80 17.40 -19.46
N ALA A 150 -2.76 16.28 -20.19
CA ALA A 150 -3.64 16.00 -21.30
C ALA A 150 -4.03 14.53 -21.34
N GLY A 151 -5.21 14.18 -21.87
CA GLY A 151 -5.68 12.81 -22.03
C GLY A 151 -6.01 12.10 -20.70
N LEU A 152 -6.38 12.85 -19.66
CA LEU A 152 -6.63 12.34 -18.31
C LEU A 152 -8.12 12.13 -17.98
N GLU A 153 -9.00 12.20 -18.96
CA GLU A 153 -10.47 12.10 -18.79
C GLU A 153 -10.87 10.77 -18.11
N ARG A 154 -10.19 9.66 -18.46
CA ARG A 154 -10.41 8.35 -17.82
C ARG A 154 -9.99 8.36 -16.36
N THR A 155 -8.85 8.95 -16.06
CA THR A 155 -8.35 9.09 -14.67
C THR A 155 -9.33 9.92 -13.85
N GLU A 156 -9.81 11.03 -14.38
CA GLU A 156 -10.78 11.90 -13.72
C GLU A 156 -12.10 11.19 -13.47
N ALA A 157 -12.63 10.48 -14.47
CA ALA A 157 -13.86 9.71 -14.34
C ALA A 157 -13.74 8.57 -13.30
N LEU A 158 -12.60 7.90 -13.25
CA LEU A 158 -12.35 6.85 -12.25
C LEU A 158 -12.20 7.42 -10.84
N THR A 159 -11.36 8.43 -10.66
CA THR A 159 -11.10 9.00 -9.33
C THR A 159 -12.31 9.73 -8.74
N ALA A 160 -13.24 10.20 -9.58
CA ALA A 160 -14.51 10.74 -9.10
C ALA A 160 -15.41 9.69 -8.42
N ARG A 161 -15.28 8.42 -8.79
CA ARG A 161 -16.12 7.29 -8.36
C ARG A 161 -15.43 6.32 -7.42
N GLU A 162 -14.10 6.40 -7.30
CA GLU A 162 -13.34 5.50 -6.44
C GLU A 162 -13.68 5.73 -4.98
N LEU A 163 -13.90 4.65 -4.25
CA LEU A 163 -14.05 4.59 -2.81
C LEU A 163 -13.22 3.42 -2.28
N THR A 164 -12.39 3.66 -1.30
CA THR A 164 -11.59 2.60 -0.67
C THR A 164 -12.25 2.13 0.62
N LEU A 165 -12.59 0.86 0.66
CA LEU A 165 -13.17 0.16 1.81
C LEU A 165 -12.10 -0.24 2.83
N PRO A 166 -12.46 -0.46 4.11
CA PRO A 166 -11.54 -0.97 5.13
C PRO A 166 -10.87 -2.27 4.69
N MET A 167 -9.54 -2.38 4.85
CA MET A 167 -8.77 -3.57 4.51
C MET A 167 -7.57 -3.72 5.43
N TYR A 168 -7.60 -4.74 6.30
CA TYR A 168 -6.48 -5.07 7.18
C TYR A 168 -6.49 -6.57 7.54
N PRO A 169 -5.32 -7.18 7.87
CA PRO A 169 -5.22 -8.64 7.98
C PRO A 169 -5.99 -9.27 9.14
N THR A 170 -6.33 -8.48 10.17
CA THR A 170 -7.10 -8.96 11.33
C THR A 170 -8.60 -8.68 11.22
N MET A 171 -9.07 -8.25 10.03
CA MET A 171 -10.47 -8.00 9.78
C MET A 171 -11.26 -9.31 9.83
N ARG A 172 -12.37 -9.30 10.59
CA ARG A 172 -13.26 -10.48 10.76
C ARG A 172 -14.33 -10.48 9.69
N GLU A 173 -14.87 -11.66 9.43
CA GLU A 173 -15.92 -11.85 8.43
C GLU A 173 -17.19 -11.03 8.73
N ASP A 174 -17.58 -10.92 10.01
CA ASP A 174 -18.73 -10.10 10.41
C ASP A 174 -18.53 -8.61 10.10
N GLN A 175 -17.29 -8.12 10.19
CA GLN A 175 -16.94 -6.75 9.83
C GLN A 175 -17.00 -6.54 8.30
N VAL A 176 -16.54 -7.51 7.50
CA VAL A 176 -16.67 -7.44 6.04
C VAL A 176 -18.15 -7.44 5.63
N ARG A 177 -18.96 -8.35 6.22
CA ARG A 177 -20.41 -8.40 5.98
C ARG A 177 -21.10 -7.08 6.35
N LEU A 178 -20.71 -6.46 7.47
CA LEU A 178 -21.21 -5.14 7.85
C LEU A 178 -20.92 -4.10 6.76
N VAL A 179 -19.67 -3.99 6.32
CA VAL A 179 -19.26 -3.01 5.30
C VAL A 179 -20.03 -3.23 4.00
N CYS A 180 -20.16 -4.47 3.52
CA CYS A 180 -20.89 -4.78 2.29
C CYS A 180 -22.38 -4.40 2.39
N ARG A 181 -23.03 -4.70 3.52
CA ARG A 181 -24.43 -4.35 3.76
C ARG A 181 -24.63 -2.84 3.77
N GLU A 182 -23.87 -2.13 4.62
CA GLU A 182 -24.02 -0.67 4.75
C GLU A 182 -23.69 0.08 3.44
N LEU A 183 -22.75 -0.44 2.62
CA LEU A 183 -22.47 0.13 1.31
C LEU A 183 -23.66 -0.07 0.35
N ARG A 184 -24.27 -1.25 0.33
CA ARG A 184 -25.48 -1.50 -0.48
C ARG A 184 -26.62 -0.58 -0.05
N ASP A 185 -26.88 -0.45 1.25
CA ASP A 185 -27.93 0.39 1.81
C ASP A 185 -27.69 1.87 1.51
N ALA A 186 -26.42 2.32 1.58
CA ALA A 186 -26.05 3.68 1.23
C ALA A 186 -26.26 4.02 -0.26
N LEU A 187 -26.19 3.02 -1.13
CA LEU A 187 -26.41 3.19 -2.59
C LEU A 187 -27.88 3.07 -2.99
N ALA A 188 -28.72 2.43 -2.19
CA ALA A 188 -30.15 2.28 -2.45
C ALA A 188 -30.99 3.49 -2.00
N ALA A 189 -30.43 4.37 -1.20
CA ALA A 189 -31.05 5.54 -0.56
C ALA A 189 -30.74 6.83 -1.31
#